data_44c71ffa67800bd0b5902b2ed85a53a8
#
_entry.id   44c71ffa67800bd0b5902b2ed85a53a8
#
_cell.length_a   1.000
_cell.length_b   1.000
_cell.length_c   1.000
_cell.angle_alpha   90.00
_cell.angle_beta   90.00
_cell.angle_gamma   90.00
#
_symmetry.space_group_name_H-M   'P 1'
#
loop_
_entity.id
_entity.type
_entity.pdbx_description
1 polymer ?
#
loop_
_entity_poly.entity_id
_entity_poly.type
_entity_poly.pdbx_seq_one_letter_code
_entity_poly.pdbx_strand_id
1 'polypeptide(L)'
;MFNFFNKRKKNSEKNKKSREAILKEKAVISVMKKTGWDYDYASKKITEAGERVGISPATYDKNDFFRFPEAEQELRYRGIIARKERKRLTKEKTIESAMQKTGWNREHTVEQINETRKITGITYRDYEKYNFCMIPVEDHKQRYDEILMDRKREKKESRQKIISEVVKITGWSEETAKEKIELARAHTGCAYKEYLIYKFYDLDEDVQKDVFKICDSKEIAEKYDVNNRFITMLCNKELTNSCFSKYMKRPWCVNTKISMDTFIELFSNSVRIIYKPLDGNRGRGVEAFDISEENAAEVYEMISGFPEGVVEQYVDQHHELSDLAPSSVNTIRIVSVSSETQPVTNDGKHMDIAYAALRIGGGESIVDNFHSGGMVAAIDLETGKLVTDAADMQGNVFSRHPVTGKTIKGFTVPFFSEAVDMVKQAYEESHIEGYLGWDIAITENGPVLIEINLRPGAVLLSMPYISEKIGMKKIMEKYL
;
A
#
# COMPACT_ATOMS: atom_id res chain seq x y z
N MET A 1 38.85 -38.83 19.41
CA MET A 1 37.64 -38.04 19.27
C MET A 1 37.79 -36.90 18.24
N PHE A 2 38.89 -36.18 18.15
CA PHE A 2 39.14 -35.06 17.19
C PHE A 2 39.05 -35.47 15.71
N ASN A 3 39.48 -36.66 15.32
CA ASN A 3 39.44 -37.12 13.93
C ASN A 3 38.00 -37.50 13.44
N PHE A 4 37.08 -37.80 14.33
CA PHE A 4 35.72 -38.15 13.98
C PHE A 4 34.85 -36.89 13.71
N PHE A 5 35.10 -35.80 14.43
CA PHE A 5 34.45 -34.53 14.24
C PHE A 5 34.89 -33.87 12.92
N ASN A 6 36.17 -33.92 12.55
CA ASN A 6 36.69 -33.39 11.30
C ASN A 6 36.17 -34.16 10.07
N LYS A 7 35.97 -35.49 10.19
CA LYS A 7 35.42 -36.29 9.08
C LYS A 7 33.93 -36.02 8.87
N ARG A 8 33.13 -35.80 9.96
CA ARG A 8 31.72 -35.38 9.87
C ARG A 8 31.57 -33.97 9.28
N LYS A 9 32.44 -33.01 9.65
CA LYS A 9 32.42 -31.65 9.09
C LYS A 9 32.75 -31.66 7.60
N LYS A 10 33.77 -32.40 7.16
CA LYS A 10 34.13 -32.58 5.73
C LYS A 10 33.02 -33.26 4.92
N ASN A 11 32.34 -34.27 5.46
CA ASN A 11 31.24 -34.93 4.79
C ASN A 11 29.99 -34.02 4.71
N SER A 12 29.73 -33.23 5.74
CA SER A 12 28.65 -32.22 5.75
C SER A 12 28.88 -31.12 4.71
N GLU A 13 30.12 -30.62 4.60
CA GLU A 13 30.50 -29.61 3.58
C GLU A 13 30.46 -30.17 2.16
N LYS A 14 30.88 -31.41 1.95
CA LYS A 14 30.82 -32.09 0.65
C LYS A 14 29.38 -32.32 0.20
N ASN A 15 28.50 -32.73 1.12
CA ASN A 15 27.07 -32.90 0.86
C ASN A 15 26.37 -31.54 0.58
N LYS A 16 26.79 -30.47 1.27
CA LYS A 16 26.26 -29.11 1.06
C LYS A 16 26.63 -28.58 -0.31
N LYS A 17 27.91 -28.70 -0.71
CA LYS A 17 28.40 -28.30 -2.06
C LYS A 17 27.70 -29.09 -3.18
N SER A 18 27.47 -30.39 -3.02
CA SER A 18 26.75 -31.23 -3.96
C SER A 18 25.29 -30.78 -4.11
N ARG A 19 24.62 -30.42 -3.02
CA ARG A 19 23.23 -29.93 -3.02
C ARG A 19 23.10 -28.55 -3.67
N GLU A 20 24.05 -27.66 -3.43
CA GLU A 20 24.08 -26.32 -4.04
C GLU A 20 24.30 -26.44 -5.58
N ALA A 21 25.17 -27.33 -6.02
CA ALA A 21 25.38 -27.59 -7.44
C ALA A 21 24.13 -28.12 -8.14
N ILE A 22 23.40 -29.05 -7.53
CA ILE A 22 22.13 -29.57 -8.05
C ILE A 22 21.05 -28.47 -8.13
N LEU A 23 20.97 -27.59 -7.13
CA LEU A 23 20.01 -26.48 -7.13
C LEU A 23 20.35 -25.44 -8.20
N LYS A 24 21.65 -25.17 -8.42
CA LYS A 24 22.09 -24.28 -9.50
C LYS A 24 21.72 -24.86 -10.86
N GLU A 25 21.99 -26.14 -11.09
CA GLU A 25 21.68 -26.83 -12.34
C GLU A 25 20.18 -26.77 -12.65
N LYS A 26 19.33 -27.04 -11.68
CA LYS A 26 17.86 -26.93 -11.83
C LYS A 26 17.41 -25.52 -12.19
N ALA A 27 18.02 -24.51 -11.59
CA ALA A 27 17.68 -23.11 -11.86
C ALA A 27 18.12 -22.72 -13.28
N VAL A 28 19.33 -23.13 -13.71
CA VAL A 28 19.82 -22.88 -15.08
C VAL A 28 18.86 -23.50 -16.12
N ILE A 29 18.51 -24.76 -15.98
CA ILE A 29 17.60 -25.44 -16.89
C ILE A 29 16.22 -24.77 -16.95
N SER A 30 15.70 -24.31 -15.80
CA SER A 30 14.43 -23.60 -15.72
C SER A 30 14.48 -22.25 -16.44
N VAL A 31 15.54 -21.46 -16.22
CA VAL A 31 15.75 -20.18 -16.88
C VAL A 31 15.91 -20.34 -18.39
N MET A 32 16.67 -21.32 -18.86
CA MET A 32 16.78 -21.64 -20.29
C MET A 32 15.41 -21.88 -20.92
N LYS A 33 14.55 -22.66 -20.28
CA LYS A 33 13.19 -22.95 -20.78
C LYS A 33 12.31 -21.71 -20.85
N LYS A 34 12.50 -20.76 -19.93
CA LYS A 34 11.70 -19.52 -19.83
C LYS A 34 12.17 -18.43 -20.79
N THR A 35 13.46 -18.43 -21.13
CA THR A 35 14.12 -17.33 -21.88
C THR A 35 14.58 -17.69 -23.27
N GLY A 36 14.80 -18.98 -23.54
CA GLY A 36 15.46 -19.46 -24.76
C GLY A 36 17.00 -19.29 -24.74
N TRP A 37 17.57 -18.85 -23.62
CA TRP A 37 19.04 -18.72 -23.50
C TRP A 37 19.72 -20.08 -23.53
N ASP A 38 20.99 -20.08 -24.01
CA ASP A 38 21.85 -21.25 -23.86
C ASP A 38 22.30 -21.45 -22.40
N TYR A 39 22.90 -22.61 -22.14
CA TYR A 39 23.33 -22.99 -20.78
C TYR A 39 24.36 -22.05 -20.20
N ASP A 40 25.38 -21.70 -20.99
CA ASP A 40 26.53 -20.90 -20.54
C ASP A 40 26.06 -19.47 -20.18
N TYR A 41 25.23 -18.88 -21.02
CA TYR A 41 24.67 -17.55 -20.79
C TYR A 41 23.75 -17.53 -19.56
N ALA A 42 22.82 -18.48 -19.43
CA ALA A 42 21.93 -18.59 -18.27
C ALA A 42 22.73 -18.83 -16.97
N SER A 43 23.72 -19.72 -16.98
CA SER A 43 24.59 -20.03 -15.86
C SER A 43 25.42 -18.81 -15.43
N LYS A 44 25.95 -18.07 -16.42
CA LYS A 44 26.71 -16.82 -16.21
C LYS A 44 25.85 -15.78 -15.52
N LYS A 45 24.65 -15.48 -16.02
CA LYS A 45 23.73 -14.48 -15.45
C LYS A 45 23.28 -14.81 -14.04
N ILE A 46 23.00 -16.06 -13.73
CA ILE A 46 22.68 -16.53 -12.38
C ILE A 46 23.89 -16.32 -11.44
N THR A 47 25.09 -16.62 -11.92
CA THR A 47 26.33 -16.48 -11.12
C THR A 47 26.64 -15.03 -10.85
N GLU A 48 26.61 -14.17 -11.86
CA GLU A 48 26.81 -12.71 -11.74
C GLU A 48 25.84 -12.08 -10.73
N ALA A 49 24.55 -12.46 -10.78
CA ALA A 49 23.56 -11.99 -9.81
C ALA A 49 23.85 -12.48 -8.39
N GLY A 50 24.36 -13.70 -8.24
CA GLY A 50 24.79 -14.25 -6.95
C GLY A 50 26.00 -13.52 -6.37
N GLU A 51 26.99 -13.22 -7.19
CA GLU A 51 28.20 -12.51 -6.78
C GLU A 51 27.93 -11.04 -6.44
N ARG A 52 27.11 -10.36 -7.25
CA ARG A 52 26.81 -8.94 -7.07
C ARG A 52 25.91 -8.64 -5.87
N VAL A 53 24.84 -9.41 -5.69
CA VAL A 53 23.80 -9.09 -4.68
C VAL A 53 23.41 -10.26 -3.78
N GLY A 54 24.08 -11.40 -3.87
CA GLY A 54 23.82 -12.56 -3.01
C GLY A 54 22.55 -13.35 -3.38
N ILE A 55 22.02 -13.19 -4.59
CA ILE A 55 20.81 -13.92 -5.05
C ILE A 55 21.15 -15.39 -5.26
N SER A 56 20.48 -16.29 -4.53
CA SER A 56 20.66 -17.72 -4.78
C SER A 56 20.06 -18.14 -6.13
N PRO A 57 20.61 -19.18 -6.80
CA PRO A 57 20.10 -19.68 -8.09
C PRO A 57 18.59 -19.97 -8.06
N ALA A 58 18.09 -20.60 -7.00
CA ALA A 58 16.67 -20.88 -6.82
C ALA A 58 15.82 -19.62 -6.65
N THR A 59 16.37 -18.58 -6.00
CA THR A 59 15.69 -17.28 -5.85
C THR A 59 15.67 -16.52 -7.17
N TYR A 60 16.75 -16.59 -7.94
CA TYR A 60 16.87 -16.00 -9.27
C TYR A 60 15.79 -16.56 -10.22
N ASP A 61 15.70 -17.88 -10.33
CA ASP A 61 14.69 -18.54 -11.15
C ASP A 61 13.25 -18.32 -10.67
N LYS A 62 13.00 -18.51 -9.37
CA LYS A 62 11.65 -18.40 -8.78
C LYS A 62 11.03 -17.01 -8.95
N ASN A 63 11.84 -15.97 -8.96
CA ASN A 63 11.36 -14.58 -9.03
C ASN A 63 11.70 -13.93 -10.38
N ASP A 64 12.02 -14.75 -11.39
CA ASP A 64 12.27 -14.35 -12.76
C ASP A 64 13.27 -13.18 -12.92
N PHE A 65 14.36 -13.18 -12.11
CA PHE A 65 15.35 -12.10 -12.10
C PHE A 65 16.01 -11.85 -13.45
N PHE A 66 15.98 -12.82 -14.36
CA PHE A 66 16.46 -12.68 -15.73
C PHE A 66 15.70 -11.63 -16.56
N ARG A 67 14.51 -11.25 -16.12
CA ARG A 67 13.68 -10.24 -16.80
C ARG A 67 14.07 -8.80 -16.43
N PHE A 68 15.02 -8.61 -15.51
CA PHE A 68 15.31 -7.30 -14.94
C PHE A 68 16.73 -6.85 -15.24
N PRO A 69 16.90 -5.50 -15.48
CA PRO A 69 18.22 -4.88 -15.49
C PRO A 69 18.98 -5.16 -14.20
N GLU A 70 20.27 -5.21 -14.29
CA GLU A 70 21.14 -5.59 -13.15
C GLU A 70 21.00 -4.67 -11.95
N ALA A 71 20.85 -3.36 -12.17
CA ALA A 71 20.63 -2.38 -11.10
C ALA A 71 19.30 -2.63 -10.34
N GLU A 72 18.29 -3.10 -11.03
CA GLU A 72 16.99 -3.39 -10.44
C GLU A 72 16.96 -4.71 -9.66
N GLN A 73 17.80 -5.68 -10.04
CA GLN A 73 17.88 -6.98 -9.34
C GLN A 73 18.22 -6.82 -7.87
N GLU A 74 19.13 -5.90 -7.52
CA GLU A 74 19.49 -5.63 -6.12
C GLU A 74 18.30 -5.11 -5.31
N LEU A 75 17.59 -4.13 -5.85
CA LEU A 75 16.42 -3.54 -5.19
C LEU A 75 15.32 -4.60 -4.95
N ARG A 76 15.05 -5.41 -5.97
CA ARG A 76 14.07 -6.52 -5.86
C ARG A 76 14.47 -7.55 -4.83
N TYR A 77 15.77 -7.90 -4.79
CA TYR A 77 16.27 -8.86 -3.81
C TYR A 77 16.17 -8.33 -2.39
N ARG A 78 16.49 -7.05 -2.16
CA ARG A 78 16.28 -6.38 -0.87
C ARG A 78 14.80 -6.44 -0.45
N GLY A 79 13.86 -6.23 -1.38
CA GLY A 79 12.44 -6.39 -1.14
C GLY A 79 12.03 -7.80 -0.72
N ILE A 80 12.60 -8.83 -1.35
CA ILE A 80 12.37 -10.23 -0.96
C ILE A 80 12.91 -10.51 0.44
N ILE A 81 14.09 -10.01 0.75
CA ILE A 81 14.71 -10.15 2.08
C ILE A 81 13.85 -9.44 3.14
N ALA A 82 13.46 -8.19 2.90
CA ALA A 82 12.60 -7.44 3.81
C ALA A 82 11.25 -8.15 4.09
N ARG A 83 10.63 -8.75 3.06
CA ARG A 83 9.40 -9.54 3.22
C ARG A 83 9.63 -10.81 4.06
N LYS A 84 10.75 -11.52 3.84
CA LYS A 84 11.12 -12.68 4.66
C LYS A 84 11.35 -12.26 6.11
N GLU A 85 12.05 -11.14 6.30
CA GLU A 85 12.35 -10.58 7.60
C GLU A 85 11.07 -10.15 8.33
N ARG A 86 10.14 -9.46 7.68
CA ARG A 86 8.83 -9.11 8.26
C ARG A 86 8.04 -10.35 8.70
N LYS A 87 8.04 -11.41 7.88
CA LYS A 87 7.42 -12.68 8.28
C LYS A 87 8.12 -13.31 9.48
N ARG A 88 9.46 -13.25 9.50
CA ARG A 88 10.27 -13.72 10.62
C ARG A 88 9.96 -12.93 11.88
N LEU A 89 9.97 -11.58 11.79
CA LEU A 89 9.64 -10.70 12.92
C LEU A 89 8.22 -10.92 13.45
N THR A 90 7.23 -11.08 12.57
CA THR A 90 5.85 -11.40 13.00
C THR A 90 5.82 -12.73 13.78
N LYS A 91 6.53 -13.75 13.28
CA LYS A 91 6.65 -15.03 13.98
C LYS A 91 7.35 -14.87 15.34
N GLU A 92 8.48 -14.13 15.35
CA GLU A 92 9.24 -13.91 16.60
C GLU A 92 8.41 -13.12 17.62
N LYS A 93 7.76 -12.02 17.23
CA LYS A 93 6.85 -11.26 18.11
C LYS A 93 5.75 -12.13 18.69
N THR A 94 5.14 -13.00 17.89
CA THR A 94 4.12 -13.95 18.38
C THR A 94 4.69 -14.94 19.39
N ILE A 95 5.90 -15.46 19.14
CA ILE A 95 6.59 -16.38 20.06
C ILE A 95 6.92 -15.67 21.37
N GLU A 96 7.53 -14.48 21.30
CA GLU A 96 7.88 -13.65 22.47
C GLU A 96 6.65 -13.29 23.30
N SER A 97 5.58 -12.83 22.65
CA SER A 97 4.30 -12.52 23.31
C SER A 97 3.71 -13.76 24.01
N ALA A 98 3.76 -14.93 23.37
CA ALA A 98 3.28 -16.17 24.00
C ALA A 98 4.16 -16.59 25.18
N MET A 99 5.49 -16.50 25.06
CA MET A 99 6.43 -16.79 26.17
C MET A 99 6.19 -15.87 27.37
N GLN A 100 6.00 -14.57 27.14
CA GLN A 100 5.70 -13.59 28.20
C GLN A 100 4.40 -13.89 28.93
N LYS A 101 3.36 -14.29 28.19
CA LYS A 101 2.03 -14.61 28.77
C LYS A 101 1.99 -15.93 29.53
N THR A 102 2.76 -16.92 29.11
CA THR A 102 2.66 -18.29 29.62
C THR A 102 3.82 -18.70 30.52
N GLY A 103 4.96 -18.03 30.43
CA GLY A 103 6.21 -18.45 31.06
C GLY A 103 6.88 -19.66 30.37
N TRP A 104 6.39 -20.11 29.22
CA TRP A 104 6.98 -21.22 28.48
C TRP A 104 8.36 -20.89 27.93
N ASN A 105 9.21 -21.88 27.79
CA ASN A 105 10.44 -21.75 27.07
C ASN A 105 10.16 -21.68 25.55
N ARG A 106 11.15 -21.21 24.78
CA ARG A 106 11.00 -20.98 23.33
C ARG A 106 10.65 -22.24 22.54
N GLU A 107 11.27 -23.37 22.87
CA GLU A 107 11.08 -24.63 22.15
C GLU A 107 9.63 -25.10 22.29
N HIS A 108 9.13 -25.17 23.51
CA HIS A 108 7.74 -25.50 23.80
C HIS A 108 6.74 -24.54 23.16
N THR A 109 7.02 -23.22 23.22
CA THR A 109 6.16 -22.21 22.59
C THR A 109 6.04 -22.42 21.08
N VAL A 110 7.17 -22.68 20.41
CA VAL A 110 7.18 -22.93 18.96
C VAL A 110 6.43 -24.22 18.60
N GLU A 111 6.56 -25.26 19.41
CA GLU A 111 5.84 -26.52 19.24
C GLU A 111 4.32 -26.28 19.33
N GLN A 112 3.85 -25.63 20.38
CA GLN A 112 2.43 -25.31 20.60
C GLN A 112 1.83 -24.47 19.46
N ILE A 113 2.53 -23.44 19.02
CA ILE A 113 2.10 -22.62 17.87
C ILE A 113 1.99 -23.47 16.59
N ASN A 114 2.98 -24.33 16.32
CA ASN A 114 2.97 -25.17 15.13
C ASN A 114 1.85 -26.21 15.16
N GLU A 115 1.60 -26.81 16.31
CA GLU A 115 0.50 -27.75 16.50
C GLU A 115 -0.85 -27.09 16.29
N THR A 116 -1.10 -25.94 16.91
CA THR A 116 -2.31 -25.14 16.68
C THR A 116 -2.52 -24.84 15.20
N ARG A 117 -1.45 -24.41 14.52
CA ARG A 117 -1.52 -24.08 13.09
C ARG A 117 -1.77 -25.29 12.21
N LYS A 118 -1.27 -26.46 12.60
CA LYS A 118 -1.54 -27.72 11.91
C LYS A 118 -3.01 -28.12 12.03
N ILE A 119 -3.61 -27.93 13.20
CA ILE A 119 -5.01 -28.30 13.51
C ILE A 119 -6.00 -27.30 12.87
N THR A 120 -5.69 -26.00 12.90
CA THR A 120 -6.64 -24.94 12.59
C THR A 120 -6.32 -24.17 11.28
N GLY A 121 -5.06 -24.19 10.84
CA GLY A 121 -4.61 -23.31 9.74
C GLY A 121 -4.42 -21.84 10.13
N ILE A 122 -4.52 -21.52 11.43
CA ILE A 122 -4.47 -20.14 11.94
C ILE A 122 -3.16 -19.42 11.57
N THR A 123 -3.21 -18.08 11.35
CA THR A 123 -2.02 -17.27 11.14
C THR A 123 -1.32 -16.95 12.46
N TYR A 124 -0.02 -16.59 12.44
CA TYR A 124 0.70 -16.14 13.64
C TYR A 124 0.00 -14.94 14.29
N ARG A 125 -0.45 -13.96 13.47
CA ARG A 125 -1.19 -12.79 13.96
C ARG A 125 -2.50 -13.15 14.65
N ASP A 126 -3.29 -14.07 14.08
CA ASP A 126 -4.55 -14.50 14.69
C ASP A 126 -4.31 -15.34 15.94
N TYR A 127 -3.24 -16.18 15.98
CA TYR A 127 -2.84 -16.91 17.17
C TYR A 127 -2.61 -15.95 18.37
N GLU A 128 -1.86 -14.88 18.13
CA GLU A 128 -1.60 -13.84 19.13
C GLU A 128 -2.86 -13.05 19.48
N LYS A 129 -3.60 -12.57 18.46
CA LYS A 129 -4.82 -11.76 18.62
C LYS A 129 -5.87 -12.43 19.49
N TYR A 130 -6.04 -13.74 19.34
CA TYR A 130 -7.05 -14.52 20.06
C TYR A 130 -6.47 -15.30 21.24
N ASN A 131 -5.23 -15.00 21.64
CA ASN A 131 -4.56 -15.57 22.82
C ASN A 131 -4.57 -17.09 22.88
N PHE A 132 -4.32 -17.78 21.78
CA PHE A 132 -4.32 -19.24 21.73
C PHE A 132 -3.31 -19.88 22.69
N CYS A 133 -2.23 -19.18 23.04
CA CYS A 133 -1.26 -19.65 24.04
C CYS A 133 -1.84 -19.81 25.45
N MET A 134 -3.00 -19.22 25.74
CA MET A 134 -3.68 -19.30 27.03
C MET A 134 -4.79 -20.37 27.05
N ILE A 135 -4.92 -21.15 25.98
CA ILE A 135 -5.97 -22.16 25.79
C ILE A 135 -5.28 -23.52 25.66
N PRO A 136 -5.80 -24.62 26.29
CA PRO A 136 -5.31 -25.97 26.06
C PRO A 136 -5.38 -26.34 24.56
N VAL A 137 -4.38 -27.09 24.07
CA VAL A 137 -4.29 -27.43 22.61
C VAL A 137 -5.49 -28.23 22.13
N GLU A 138 -6.02 -29.10 22.99
CA GLU A 138 -7.23 -29.89 22.74
C GLU A 138 -8.45 -29.02 22.42
N ASP A 139 -8.52 -27.80 22.97
CA ASP A 139 -9.64 -26.87 22.77
C ASP A 139 -9.40 -25.93 21.55
N HIS A 140 -8.22 -25.94 20.95
CA HIS A 140 -7.87 -25.01 19.86
C HIS A 140 -8.80 -25.14 18.66
N LYS A 141 -9.21 -26.36 18.31
CA LYS A 141 -10.12 -26.57 17.17
C LYS A 141 -11.49 -25.97 17.44
N GLN A 142 -12.04 -26.22 18.63
CA GLN A 142 -13.32 -25.68 19.05
C GLN A 142 -13.27 -24.15 19.08
N ARG A 143 -12.24 -23.58 19.71
CA ARG A 143 -12.06 -22.12 19.78
C ARG A 143 -11.94 -21.46 18.42
N TYR A 144 -11.24 -22.09 17.49
CA TYR A 144 -11.12 -21.58 16.12
C TYR A 144 -12.46 -21.61 15.39
N ASP A 145 -13.24 -22.67 15.55
CA ASP A 145 -14.57 -22.78 14.96
C ASP A 145 -15.54 -21.72 15.55
N GLU A 146 -15.47 -21.43 16.86
CA GLU A 146 -16.18 -20.32 17.49
C GLU A 146 -15.80 -18.97 16.86
N ILE A 147 -14.50 -18.70 16.69
CA ILE A 147 -14.01 -17.49 16.03
C ILE A 147 -14.57 -17.36 14.60
N LEU A 148 -14.64 -18.47 13.87
CA LEU A 148 -15.23 -18.47 12.53
C LEU A 148 -16.75 -18.20 12.56
N MET A 149 -17.45 -18.70 13.56
CA MET A 149 -18.87 -18.43 13.78
C MET A 149 -19.10 -16.96 14.16
N ASP A 150 -18.30 -16.41 15.07
CA ASP A 150 -18.33 -15.00 15.45
C ASP A 150 -18.09 -14.08 14.24
N ARG A 151 -17.08 -14.36 13.42
CA ARG A 151 -16.84 -13.62 12.16
C ARG A 151 -18.02 -13.69 11.21
N LYS A 152 -18.74 -14.83 11.12
CA LYS A 152 -19.96 -14.95 10.31
C LYS A 152 -21.10 -14.13 10.90
N ARG A 153 -21.25 -14.13 12.22
CA ARG A 153 -22.27 -13.33 12.94
C ARG A 153 -21.99 -11.84 12.73
N GLU A 154 -20.77 -11.37 12.98
CA GLU A 154 -20.35 -9.97 12.75
C GLU A 154 -20.64 -9.52 11.30
N LYS A 155 -20.34 -10.40 10.34
CA LYS A 155 -20.64 -10.11 8.92
C LYS A 155 -22.13 -9.99 8.65
N LYS A 156 -22.96 -10.85 9.27
CA LYS A 156 -24.43 -10.78 9.17
C LYS A 156 -24.97 -9.51 9.81
N GLU A 157 -24.49 -9.17 11.01
CA GLU A 157 -24.86 -7.95 11.73
C GLU A 157 -24.44 -6.69 10.95
N SER A 158 -23.25 -6.68 10.35
CA SER A 158 -22.79 -5.59 9.50
C SER A 158 -23.68 -5.41 8.27
N ARG A 159 -24.14 -6.51 7.64
CA ARG A 159 -25.10 -6.44 6.53
C ARG A 159 -26.44 -5.89 6.99
N GLN A 160 -26.93 -6.37 8.14
CA GLN A 160 -28.20 -5.91 8.71
C GLN A 160 -28.18 -4.41 9.03
N LYS A 161 -27.07 -3.91 9.57
CA LYS A 161 -26.85 -2.47 9.81
C LYS A 161 -26.96 -1.66 8.51
N ILE A 162 -26.37 -2.15 7.42
CA ILE A 162 -26.45 -1.48 6.12
C ILE A 162 -27.88 -1.46 5.60
N ILE A 163 -28.60 -2.60 5.68
CA ILE A 163 -30.01 -2.66 5.28
C ILE A 163 -30.84 -1.66 6.08
N SER A 164 -30.68 -1.63 7.40
CA SER A 164 -31.38 -0.71 8.29
C SER A 164 -31.08 0.76 7.97
N GLU A 165 -29.86 1.10 7.59
CA GLU A 165 -29.51 2.45 7.18
C GLU A 165 -30.15 2.82 5.84
N VAL A 166 -30.18 1.91 4.87
CA VAL A 166 -30.92 2.11 3.61
C VAL A 166 -32.40 2.32 3.85
N VAL A 167 -33.03 1.51 4.71
CA VAL A 167 -34.46 1.69 5.13
C VAL A 167 -34.66 3.06 5.71
N LYS A 168 -33.82 3.50 6.62
CA LYS A 168 -33.89 4.82 7.25
C LYS A 168 -33.80 5.98 6.25
N ILE A 169 -32.92 5.85 5.26
CA ILE A 169 -32.67 6.89 4.25
C ILE A 169 -33.80 6.93 3.23
N THR A 170 -34.28 5.76 2.78
CA THR A 170 -35.24 5.65 1.65
C THR A 170 -36.71 5.57 2.06
N GLY A 171 -36.97 5.20 3.30
CA GLY A 171 -38.33 4.89 3.77
C GLY A 171 -38.88 3.53 3.24
N TRP A 172 -38.08 2.73 2.57
CA TRP A 172 -38.51 1.41 2.06
C TRP A 172 -38.75 0.41 3.19
N SER A 173 -39.53 -0.66 2.89
CA SER A 173 -39.55 -1.82 3.78
C SER A 173 -38.19 -2.51 3.80
N GLU A 174 -37.90 -3.25 4.87
CA GLU A 174 -36.66 -4.02 5.01
C GLU A 174 -36.55 -5.05 3.87
N GLU A 175 -37.62 -5.68 3.47
CA GLU A 175 -37.68 -6.64 2.38
C GLU A 175 -37.30 -5.98 1.05
N THR A 176 -37.93 -4.85 0.72
CA THR A 176 -37.61 -4.06 -0.48
C THR A 176 -36.14 -3.60 -0.51
N ALA A 177 -35.64 -3.09 0.62
CA ALA A 177 -34.27 -2.64 0.72
C ALA A 177 -33.28 -3.82 0.46
N LYS A 178 -33.56 -4.99 1.04
CA LYS A 178 -32.78 -6.20 0.84
C LYS A 178 -32.78 -6.67 -0.62
N GLU A 179 -33.98 -6.72 -1.24
CA GLU A 179 -34.10 -7.12 -2.66
C GLU A 179 -33.31 -6.19 -3.58
N LYS A 180 -33.45 -4.87 -3.41
CA LYS A 180 -32.71 -3.90 -4.23
C LYS A 180 -31.21 -3.97 -4.03
N ILE A 181 -30.76 -4.19 -2.81
CA ILE A 181 -29.32 -4.41 -2.54
C ILE A 181 -28.84 -5.68 -3.25
N GLU A 182 -29.54 -6.80 -3.11
CA GLU A 182 -29.12 -8.07 -3.74
C GLU A 182 -29.18 -7.99 -5.26
N LEU A 183 -30.18 -7.30 -5.82
CA LEU A 183 -30.29 -7.08 -7.27
C LEU A 183 -29.07 -6.27 -7.78
N ALA A 184 -28.77 -5.13 -7.15
CA ALA A 184 -27.60 -4.33 -7.51
C ALA A 184 -26.29 -5.13 -7.40
N ARG A 185 -26.16 -5.95 -6.36
CA ARG A 185 -25.01 -6.82 -6.17
C ARG A 185 -24.88 -7.89 -7.24
N ALA A 186 -25.98 -8.49 -7.65
CA ALA A 186 -26.01 -9.47 -8.72
C ALA A 186 -25.56 -8.88 -10.07
N HIS A 187 -26.00 -7.65 -10.38
CA HIS A 187 -25.71 -6.98 -11.65
C HIS A 187 -24.33 -6.30 -11.69
N THR A 188 -23.81 -5.86 -10.54
CA THR A 188 -22.63 -4.99 -10.51
C THR A 188 -21.44 -5.58 -9.74
N GLY A 189 -21.63 -6.64 -8.97
CA GLY A 189 -20.62 -7.19 -8.07
C GLY A 189 -20.32 -6.34 -6.83
N CYS A 190 -21.09 -5.27 -6.55
CA CYS A 190 -20.83 -4.38 -5.42
C CYS A 190 -20.95 -5.10 -4.07
N ALA A 191 -20.19 -4.66 -3.08
CA ALA A 191 -20.35 -5.08 -1.69
C ALA A 191 -21.52 -4.33 -1.03
N TYR A 192 -22.10 -4.87 0.05
CA TYR A 192 -23.14 -4.20 0.83
C TYR A 192 -22.75 -2.77 1.23
N LYS A 193 -21.52 -2.60 1.69
CA LYS A 193 -21.00 -1.29 2.08
C LYS A 193 -20.90 -0.32 0.90
N GLU A 194 -20.56 -0.81 -0.29
CA GLU A 194 -20.49 0.00 -1.50
C GLU A 194 -21.86 0.47 -1.95
N TYR A 195 -22.89 -0.38 -1.81
CA TYR A 195 -24.28 0.02 -2.10
C TYR A 195 -24.69 1.28 -1.33
N LEU A 196 -24.33 1.32 -0.04
CA LEU A 196 -24.62 2.49 0.81
C LEU A 196 -23.74 3.69 0.45
N ILE A 197 -22.43 3.50 0.34
CA ILE A 197 -21.44 4.57 0.08
C ILE A 197 -21.73 5.24 -1.26
N TYR A 198 -21.95 4.45 -2.32
CA TYR A 198 -22.24 4.97 -3.65
C TYR A 198 -23.71 5.37 -3.86
N LYS A 199 -24.52 5.33 -2.80
CA LYS A 199 -25.93 5.71 -2.85
C LYS A 199 -26.70 5.00 -3.97
N PHE A 200 -26.45 3.71 -4.20
CA PHE A 200 -27.07 2.95 -5.29
C PHE A 200 -28.60 2.99 -5.24
N TYR A 201 -29.18 3.26 -4.08
CA TYR A 201 -30.62 3.48 -3.91
C TYR A 201 -31.17 4.75 -4.64
N ASP A 202 -30.26 5.66 -5.04
CA ASP A 202 -30.55 6.94 -5.73
C ASP A 202 -30.03 6.97 -7.17
N LEU A 203 -29.50 5.85 -7.67
CA LEU A 203 -28.92 5.72 -9.01
C LEU A 203 -29.75 4.76 -9.86
N ASP A 204 -29.91 5.10 -11.15
CA ASP A 204 -30.45 4.20 -12.16
C ASP A 204 -29.51 3.00 -12.37
N GLU A 205 -30.05 1.87 -12.84
CA GLU A 205 -29.29 0.62 -13.02
C GLU A 205 -28.11 0.78 -13.96
N ASP A 206 -28.22 1.58 -15.01
CA ASP A 206 -27.12 1.81 -15.96
C ASP A 206 -25.98 2.62 -15.32
N VAL A 207 -26.31 3.61 -14.50
CA VAL A 207 -25.30 4.33 -13.70
C VAL A 207 -24.68 3.40 -12.66
N GLN A 208 -25.47 2.57 -11.97
CA GLN A 208 -24.93 1.58 -11.03
C GLN A 208 -23.91 0.63 -11.67
N LYS A 209 -24.16 0.19 -12.93
CA LYS A 209 -23.21 -0.64 -13.70
C LYS A 209 -21.93 0.10 -14.05
N ASP A 210 -22.02 1.40 -14.31
CA ASP A 210 -20.89 2.25 -14.68
C ASP A 210 -20.10 2.80 -13.46
N VAL A 211 -20.53 2.53 -12.23
CA VAL A 211 -19.74 2.83 -11.03
C VAL A 211 -18.51 1.94 -10.97
N PHE A 212 -17.33 2.55 -10.82
CA PHE A 212 -16.07 1.82 -10.60
C PHE A 212 -15.94 1.40 -9.13
N LYS A 213 -15.84 0.10 -8.89
CA LYS A 213 -15.93 -0.54 -7.57
C LYS A 213 -14.64 -1.22 -7.14
N ILE A 214 -14.61 -1.69 -5.90
CA ILE A 214 -13.48 -2.45 -5.34
C ILE A 214 -13.19 -3.72 -6.16
N CYS A 215 -14.24 -4.40 -6.70
CA CYS A 215 -14.03 -5.56 -7.57
C CYS A 215 -13.32 -5.19 -8.87
N ASP A 216 -13.70 -4.09 -9.52
CA ASP A 216 -13.07 -3.60 -10.74
C ASP A 216 -11.60 -3.18 -10.47
N SER A 217 -11.36 -2.45 -9.38
CA SER A 217 -10.02 -2.08 -8.92
C SER A 217 -9.13 -3.31 -8.65
N LYS A 218 -9.73 -4.39 -8.12
CA LYS A 218 -9.03 -5.64 -7.88
C LYS A 218 -8.67 -6.35 -9.17
N GLU A 219 -9.56 -6.35 -10.15
CA GLU A 219 -9.34 -6.94 -11.48
C GLU A 219 -8.16 -6.26 -12.18
N ILE A 220 -8.14 -4.92 -12.23
CA ILE A 220 -6.99 -4.17 -12.76
C ILE A 220 -5.70 -4.53 -12.01
N ALA A 221 -5.75 -4.56 -10.68
CA ALA A 221 -4.58 -4.91 -9.87
C ALA A 221 -4.10 -6.35 -10.12
N GLU A 222 -5.00 -7.31 -10.33
CA GLU A 222 -4.63 -8.70 -10.66
C GLU A 222 -4.03 -8.81 -12.05
N LYS A 223 -4.51 -8.01 -13.02
CA LYS A 223 -4.02 -8.00 -14.39
C LYS A 223 -2.62 -7.37 -14.51
N TYR A 224 -2.36 -6.25 -13.82
CA TYR A 224 -1.14 -5.45 -13.99
C TYR A 224 -0.13 -5.62 -12.84
N ASP A 225 -0.56 -6.09 -11.66
CA ASP A 225 0.32 -6.34 -10.51
C ASP A 225 0.80 -7.81 -10.46
N VAL A 226 1.16 -8.32 -11.62
CA VAL A 226 1.38 -9.76 -11.88
C VAL A 226 2.40 -10.40 -10.95
N ASN A 227 3.35 -9.68 -10.42
CA ASN A 227 4.47 -10.32 -9.71
C ASN A 227 4.66 -9.85 -8.26
N ASN A 228 3.79 -9.04 -7.67
CA ASN A 228 4.01 -8.46 -6.33
C ASN A 228 5.42 -7.84 -6.16
N ARG A 229 6.04 -7.40 -7.25
CA ARG A 229 7.45 -7.03 -7.35
C ARG A 229 7.80 -5.87 -6.44
N PHE A 230 6.92 -4.86 -6.46
CA PHE A 230 7.14 -3.61 -5.73
C PHE A 230 6.41 -3.55 -4.40
N ILE A 231 5.56 -4.54 -4.06
CA ILE A 231 4.76 -4.52 -2.83
C ILE A 231 5.64 -4.28 -1.58
N THR A 232 6.76 -4.99 -1.49
CA THR A 232 7.62 -4.86 -0.30
C THR A 232 8.26 -3.47 -0.21
N MET A 233 8.66 -2.91 -1.34
CA MET A 233 9.23 -1.57 -1.41
C MET A 233 8.18 -0.52 -1.03
N LEU A 234 7.02 -0.56 -1.69
CA LEU A 234 5.95 0.42 -1.47
C LEU A 234 5.24 0.28 -0.11
N CYS A 235 5.30 -0.91 0.51
CA CYS A 235 4.85 -1.09 1.90
C CYS A 235 5.89 -0.71 2.96
N ASN A 236 7.07 -0.25 2.56
CA ASN A 236 8.12 0.21 3.47
C ASN A 236 8.51 1.64 3.11
N LYS A 237 8.15 2.60 3.95
CA LYS A 237 8.39 4.03 3.70
C LYS A 237 9.87 4.37 3.54
N GLU A 238 10.76 3.72 4.29
CA GLU A 238 12.21 3.92 4.14
C GLU A 238 12.68 3.52 2.74
N LEU A 239 12.23 2.35 2.25
CA LEU A 239 12.60 1.89 0.91
C LEU A 239 11.99 2.77 -0.18
N THR A 240 10.74 3.18 -0.02
CA THR A 240 10.08 4.10 -0.96
C THR A 240 10.82 5.44 -1.00
N ASN A 241 11.11 6.03 0.16
CA ASN A 241 11.81 7.29 0.25
C ASN A 241 13.23 7.20 -0.36
N SER A 242 13.96 6.12 -0.10
CA SER A 242 15.28 5.89 -0.68
C SER A 242 15.24 5.80 -2.21
N CYS A 243 14.24 5.09 -2.77
CA CYS A 243 14.13 4.89 -4.20
C CYS A 243 13.65 6.15 -4.94
N PHE A 244 12.79 6.93 -4.32
CA PHE A 244 12.15 8.10 -4.93
C PHE A 244 12.60 9.43 -4.30
N SER A 245 13.74 9.46 -3.60
CA SER A 245 14.27 10.65 -2.91
C SER A 245 14.39 11.88 -3.82
N LYS A 246 14.79 11.68 -5.09
CA LYS A 246 14.86 12.72 -6.13
C LYS A 246 13.53 13.46 -6.31
N TYR A 247 12.40 12.76 -6.19
CA TYR A 247 11.05 13.29 -6.38
C TYR A 247 10.43 13.84 -5.10
N MET A 248 10.94 13.42 -3.94
CA MET A 248 10.48 13.94 -2.64
C MET A 248 10.97 15.36 -2.39
N LYS A 249 12.15 15.71 -2.88
CA LYS A 249 12.77 17.06 -2.82
C LYS A 249 12.77 17.69 -1.42
N ARG A 250 12.83 16.87 -0.37
CA ARG A 250 12.88 17.32 1.02
C ARG A 250 13.77 16.41 1.87
N PRO A 251 14.36 16.90 2.96
CA PRO A 251 15.10 16.10 3.93
C PRO A 251 14.21 15.02 4.58
N TRP A 252 14.79 13.85 4.81
CA TRP A 252 14.16 12.77 5.55
C TRP A 252 15.19 11.85 6.20
N CYS A 253 14.80 11.16 7.26
CA CYS A 253 15.62 10.14 7.91
C CYS A 253 14.75 9.04 8.53
N VAL A 254 15.38 8.00 9.08
CA VAL A 254 14.74 7.02 9.96
C VAL A 254 15.15 7.37 11.39
N ASN A 255 14.17 7.59 12.28
CA ASN A 255 14.38 8.06 13.64
C ASN A 255 15.37 7.22 14.45
N THR A 256 15.41 5.91 14.24
CA THR A 256 16.28 4.96 14.96
C THR A 256 17.67 4.80 14.32
N LYS A 257 17.95 5.46 13.17
CA LYS A 257 19.16 5.28 12.38
C LYS A 257 19.98 6.56 12.18
N ILE A 258 19.65 7.62 12.92
CA ILE A 258 20.33 8.91 12.80
C ILE A 258 20.84 9.35 14.16
N SER A 259 22.01 10.01 14.21
CA SER A 259 22.51 10.66 15.42
C SER A 259 21.83 12.03 15.65
N MET A 260 21.85 12.52 16.87
CA MET A 260 21.32 13.84 17.23
C MET A 260 21.94 14.96 16.38
N ASP A 261 23.27 14.98 16.26
CA ASP A 261 23.96 16.03 15.52
C ASP A 261 23.56 16.03 14.04
N THR A 262 23.49 14.83 13.42
CA THR A 262 23.07 14.69 12.02
C THR A 262 21.59 15.05 11.82
N PHE A 263 20.73 14.75 12.81
CA PHE A 263 19.32 15.12 12.79
C PHE A 263 19.15 16.64 12.83
N ILE A 264 19.84 17.31 13.75
CA ILE A 264 19.81 18.78 13.89
C ILE A 264 20.31 19.44 12.61
N GLU A 265 21.43 18.97 12.03
CA GLU A 265 21.95 19.48 10.77
C GLU A 265 20.96 19.27 9.61
N LEU A 266 20.36 18.06 9.51
CA LEU A 266 19.43 17.69 8.43
C LEU A 266 18.19 18.58 8.42
N PHE A 267 17.66 18.95 9.59
CA PHE A 267 16.44 19.72 9.73
C PHE A 267 16.66 21.19 10.14
N SER A 268 17.90 21.69 10.10
CA SER A 268 18.27 23.06 10.50
C SER A 268 17.47 24.17 9.81
N ASN A 269 17.03 23.93 8.56
CA ASN A 269 16.21 24.87 7.77
C ASN A 269 14.71 24.53 7.77
N SER A 270 14.28 23.61 8.63
CA SER A 270 12.89 23.20 8.72
C SER A 270 12.20 23.96 9.84
N VAL A 271 10.95 24.39 9.60
CA VAL A 271 10.09 24.97 10.67
C VAL A 271 9.14 23.94 11.25
N ARG A 272 8.92 22.85 10.52
CA ARG A 272 8.07 21.74 10.94
C ARG A 272 8.54 20.45 10.29
N ILE A 273 8.45 19.35 11.05
CA ILE A 273 8.73 17.99 10.57
C ILE A 273 7.54 17.08 10.87
N ILE A 274 7.47 15.97 10.16
CA ILE A 274 6.41 14.98 10.31
C ILE A 274 7.02 13.59 10.52
N TYR A 275 6.60 12.92 11.60
CA TYR A 275 6.93 11.53 11.86
C TYR A 275 5.84 10.61 11.31
N LYS A 276 6.23 9.52 10.66
CA LYS A 276 5.34 8.50 10.07
C LYS A 276 5.84 7.10 10.45
N PRO A 277 5.08 6.29 11.21
CA PRO A 277 5.49 4.90 11.49
C PRO A 277 5.69 4.09 10.21
N LEU A 278 6.69 3.19 10.17
CA LEU A 278 6.93 2.33 8.99
C LEU A 278 5.70 1.47 8.64
N ASP A 279 5.01 0.94 9.65
CA ASP A 279 3.83 0.08 9.49
C ASP A 279 2.49 0.85 9.52
N GLY A 280 2.53 2.19 9.60
CA GLY A 280 1.34 3.06 9.65
C GLY A 280 0.62 3.14 8.30
N ASN A 281 -0.72 2.93 8.32
CA ASN A 281 -1.59 3.11 7.16
C ASN A 281 -2.68 4.14 7.49
N ARG A 282 -3.13 4.90 6.49
CA ARG A 282 -4.25 5.85 6.60
C ARG A 282 -4.02 6.97 7.63
N GLY A 283 -2.79 7.45 7.76
CA GLY A 283 -2.43 8.53 8.67
C GLY A 283 -2.39 8.16 10.16
N ARG A 284 -2.50 6.88 10.52
CA ARG A 284 -2.45 6.46 11.93
C ARG A 284 -1.03 6.57 12.49
N GLY A 285 -0.91 7.25 13.63
CA GLY A 285 0.37 7.47 14.30
C GLY A 285 1.28 8.46 13.56
N VAL A 286 0.73 9.26 12.66
CA VAL A 286 1.42 10.39 12.04
C VAL A 286 1.36 11.57 12.99
N GLU A 287 2.50 12.15 13.32
CA GLU A 287 2.63 13.27 14.23
C GLU A 287 3.49 14.36 13.60
N ALA A 288 3.12 15.63 13.83
CA ALA A 288 3.87 16.79 13.35
C ALA A 288 4.47 17.55 14.53
N PHE A 289 5.70 18.04 14.34
CA PHE A 289 6.46 18.76 15.36
C PHE A 289 6.97 20.06 14.75
N ASP A 290 6.74 21.17 15.44
CA ASP A 290 7.43 22.41 15.13
C ASP A 290 8.88 22.30 15.62
N ILE A 291 9.84 22.67 14.77
CA ILE A 291 11.27 22.54 15.04
C ILE A 291 11.99 23.87 14.80
N SER A 292 12.94 24.16 15.65
CA SER A 292 13.84 25.31 15.57
C SER A 292 15.22 24.93 16.13
N GLU A 293 16.22 25.77 15.98
CA GLU A 293 17.54 25.56 16.59
C GLU A 293 17.47 25.36 18.12
N GLU A 294 16.50 26.02 18.77
CA GLU A 294 16.35 26.00 20.22
C GLU A 294 15.77 24.70 20.76
N ASN A 295 14.87 24.03 20.02
CA ASN A 295 14.15 22.83 20.47
C ASN A 295 14.54 21.54 19.72
N ALA A 296 15.42 21.61 18.72
CA ALA A 296 15.72 20.45 17.85
C ALA A 296 16.26 19.23 18.63
N ALA A 297 17.04 19.46 19.68
CA ALA A 297 17.55 18.38 20.53
C ALA A 297 16.41 17.71 21.34
N GLU A 298 15.48 18.48 21.88
CA GLU A 298 14.32 17.97 22.61
C GLU A 298 13.39 17.17 21.68
N VAL A 299 13.14 17.68 20.47
CA VAL A 299 12.35 17.01 19.45
C VAL A 299 13.00 15.69 19.01
N TYR A 300 14.35 15.67 18.86
CA TYR A 300 15.08 14.44 18.56
C TYR A 300 14.91 13.39 19.65
N GLU A 301 15.11 13.74 20.92
CA GLU A 301 14.95 12.82 22.06
C GLU A 301 13.55 12.22 22.10
N MET A 302 12.52 13.05 21.88
CA MET A 302 11.13 12.60 21.85
C MET A 302 10.91 11.60 20.72
N ILE A 303 11.31 11.93 19.49
CA ILE A 303 11.08 11.11 18.29
C ILE A 303 11.92 9.83 18.34
N SER A 304 13.11 9.85 18.93
CA SER A 304 13.96 8.67 19.11
C SER A 304 13.32 7.61 20.01
N GLY A 305 12.43 8.03 20.93
CA GLY A 305 11.62 7.12 21.77
C GLY A 305 10.44 6.47 21.04
N PHE A 306 10.10 6.92 19.84
CA PHE A 306 8.99 6.36 19.06
C PHE A 306 9.38 5.04 18.40
N PRO A 307 8.38 4.22 17.97
CA PRO A 307 8.63 3.08 17.09
C PRO A 307 9.43 3.48 15.85
N GLU A 308 10.08 2.51 15.19
CA GLU A 308 10.81 2.81 13.96
C GLU A 308 9.89 3.42 12.89
N GLY A 309 10.28 4.59 12.39
CA GLY A 309 9.52 5.40 11.45
C GLY A 309 10.40 6.32 10.63
N VAL A 310 9.81 6.92 9.59
CA VAL A 310 10.47 7.99 8.83
C VAL A 310 10.07 9.34 9.40
N VAL A 311 11.05 10.23 9.46
CA VAL A 311 10.88 11.65 9.78
C VAL A 311 11.19 12.43 8.52
N GLU A 312 10.31 13.34 8.15
CA GLU A 312 10.42 14.13 6.92
C GLU A 312 10.16 15.60 7.22
N GLN A 313 10.78 16.50 6.48
CA GLN A 313 10.37 17.91 6.49
C GLN A 313 8.90 18.01 6.07
N TYR A 314 8.11 18.79 6.80
CA TYR A 314 6.73 19.11 6.43
C TYR A 314 6.71 19.88 5.10
N VAL A 315 5.75 19.56 4.23
CA VAL A 315 5.64 20.22 2.92
C VAL A 315 4.89 21.54 3.08
N ASP A 316 5.53 22.61 2.67
CA ASP A 316 4.89 23.90 2.52
C ASP A 316 4.20 23.96 1.15
N GLN A 317 2.86 23.90 1.17
CA GLN A 317 2.07 23.80 -0.05
C GLN A 317 1.93 25.17 -0.75
N HIS A 318 1.71 25.13 -2.06
CA HIS A 318 1.45 26.28 -2.90
C HIS A 318 0.30 27.14 -2.34
N HIS A 319 0.46 28.48 -2.37
CA HIS A 319 -0.50 29.40 -1.76
C HIS A 319 -1.93 29.22 -2.26
N GLU A 320 -2.16 28.97 -3.57
CA GLU A 320 -3.50 28.76 -4.10
C GLU A 320 -4.20 27.52 -3.50
N LEU A 321 -3.46 26.45 -3.22
CA LEU A 321 -3.99 25.28 -2.53
C LEU A 321 -4.20 25.53 -1.03
N SER A 322 -3.30 26.31 -0.42
CA SER A 322 -3.45 26.76 0.97
C SER A 322 -4.67 27.67 1.11
N ASP A 323 -4.90 28.54 0.14
CA ASP A 323 -6.08 29.41 0.07
C ASP A 323 -7.38 28.60 -0.09
N LEU A 324 -7.34 27.51 -0.83
CA LEU A 324 -8.48 26.59 -0.98
C LEU A 324 -8.78 25.88 0.34
N ALA A 325 -7.77 25.25 0.96
CA ALA A 325 -7.91 24.51 2.21
C ALA A 325 -6.59 24.58 3.04
N PRO A 326 -6.52 25.50 4.02
CA PRO A 326 -5.25 25.82 4.71
C PRO A 326 -4.85 24.83 5.80
N SER A 327 -5.76 24.00 6.30
CA SER A 327 -5.52 23.18 7.50
C SER A 327 -4.63 21.97 7.25
N SER A 328 -4.48 21.53 5.99
CA SER A 328 -3.66 20.36 5.62
C SER A 328 -2.99 20.56 4.28
N VAL A 329 -1.97 19.76 4.02
CA VAL A 329 -1.39 19.67 2.67
C VAL A 329 -2.38 18.94 1.78
N ASN A 330 -2.92 19.65 0.80
CA ASN A 330 -3.85 19.10 -0.20
C ASN A 330 -3.05 18.36 -1.27
N THR A 331 -3.35 17.10 -1.50
CA THR A 331 -2.57 16.25 -2.40
C THR A 331 -3.33 15.87 -3.66
N ILE A 332 -2.62 15.81 -4.78
CA ILE A 332 -3.13 15.22 -6.01
C ILE A 332 -2.93 13.71 -5.92
N ARG A 333 -4.01 12.93 -5.99
CA ARG A 333 -3.95 11.51 -6.26
C ARG A 333 -3.88 11.31 -7.78
N ILE A 334 -2.69 11.03 -8.32
CA ILE A 334 -2.53 10.57 -9.71
C ILE A 334 -2.56 9.04 -9.72
N VAL A 335 -3.36 8.47 -10.60
CA VAL A 335 -3.48 7.03 -10.77
C VAL A 335 -2.81 6.61 -12.07
N SER A 336 -1.82 5.73 -11.97
CA SER A 336 -1.16 5.13 -13.12
C SER A 336 -1.42 3.63 -13.22
N VAL A 337 -1.40 3.14 -14.45
CA VAL A 337 -1.32 1.71 -14.77
C VAL A 337 -0.06 1.50 -15.59
N SER A 338 0.76 0.53 -15.19
CA SER A 338 2.02 0.24 -15.88
C SER A 338 2.36 -1.25 -15.86
N SER A 339 3.01 -1.73 -16.94
CA SER A 339 3.49 -3.10 -17.05
C SER A 339 4.65 -3.19 -18.04
N GLU A 340 5.74 -3.82 -17.63
CA GLU A 340 6.89 -4.09 -18.49
C GLU A 340 6.66 -5.29 -19.43
N THR A 341 5.66 -6.11 -19.13
CA THR A 341 5.41 -7.37 -19.86
C THR A 341 4.33 -7.27 -20.93
N GLN A 342 3.47 -6.24 -20.86
CA GLN A 342 2.37 -6.04 -21.82
C GLN A 342 2.05 -4.55 -21.95
N PRO A 343 1.64 -4.10 -23.13
CA PRO A 343 1.10 -2.75 -23.31
C PRO A 343 -0.14 -2.52 -22.45
N VAL A 344 -0.28 -1.31 -21.92
CA VAL A 344 -1.45 -0.89 -21.12
C VAL A 344 -2.38 0.02 -21.91
N THR A 345 -1.92 0.51 -23.07
CA THR A 345 -2.69 1.34 -23.98
C THR A 345 -2.79 0.70 -25.35
N ASN A 346 -3.80 1.09 -26.13
CA ASN A 346 -4.03 0.56 -27.47
C ASN A 346 -2.94 0.97 -28.47
N ASP A 347 -2.21 2.04 -28.21
CA ASP A 347 -1.08 2.52 -29.01
C ASP A 347 0.28 1.90 -28.59
N GLY A 348 0.23 0.88 -27.72
CA GLY A 348 1.39 0.07 -27.37
C GLY A 348 2.24 0.61 -26.23
N LYS A 349 1.82 1.64 -25.51
CA LYS A 349 2.57 2.15 -24.35
C LYS A 349 2.46 1.22 -23.15
N HIS A 350 3.52 1.14 -22.39
CA HIS A 350 3.65 0.32 -21.18
C HIS A 350 3.25 1.04 -19.90
N MET A 351 2.94 2.33 -19.97
CA MET A 351 2.48 3.15 -18.85
C MET A 351 1.45 4.16 -19.32
N ASP A 352 0.42 4.35 -18.50
CA ASP A 352 -0.61 5.36 -18.73
C ASP A 352 -1.06 6.02 -17.43
N ILE A 353 -1.45 7.30 -17.53
CA ILE A 353 -2.15 8.01 -16.44
C ILE A 353 -3.64 7.80 -16.63
N ALA A 354 -4.21 7.02 -15.74
CA ALA A 354 -5.60 6.59 -15.85
C ALA A 354 -6.59 7.63 -15.31
N TYR A 355 -6.19 8.36 -14.26
CA TYR A 355 -7.09 9.24 -13.51
C TYR A 355 -6.30 10.19 -12.60
N ALA A 356 -6.89 11.35 -12.28
CA ALA A 356 -6.39 12.23 -11.24
C ALA A 356 -7.52 12.83 -10.41
N ALA A 357 -7.27 13.08 -9.12
CA ALA A 357 -8.19 13.74 -8.21
C ALA A 357 -7.42 14.61 -7.21
N LEU A 358 -7.97 15.76 -6.84
CA LEU A 358 -7.48 16.56 -5.72
C LEU A 358 -8.13 16.07 -4.42
N ARG A 359 -7.31 15.71 -3.45
CA ARG A 359 -7.72 15.47 -2.08
C ARG A 359 -7.64 16.79 -1.34
N ILE A 360 -8.72 17.17 -0.70
CA ILE A 360 -8.92 18.48 -0.08
C ILE A 360 -9.20 18.28 1.40
N GLY A 361 -8.51 18.97 2.25
CA GLY A 361 -8.72 18.90 3.69
C GLY A 361 -10.10 19.40 4.13
N GLY A 362 -10.70 18.80 5.16
CA GLY A 362 -12.02 19.19 5.67
C GLY A 362 -12.03 20.36 6.65
N GLY A 363 -10.86 20.86 7.07
CA GLY A 363 -10.73 22.03 7.92
C GLY A 363 -10.35 21.77 9.39
N GLU A 364 -10.46 20.54 9.90
CA GLU A 364 -10.14 20.21 11.31
C GLU A 364 -8.87 19.33 11.46
N SER A 365 -8.34 18.76 10.37
CA SER A 365 -7.23 17.82 10.40
C SER A 365 -6.00 18.38 9.69
N ILE A 366 -4.81 18.06 10.20
CA ILE A 366 -3.52 18.35 9.54
C ILE A 366 -3.24 17.46 8.31
N VAL A 367 -4.07 16.46 8.07
CA VAL A 367 -3.98 15.56 6.92
C VAL A 367 -5.26 15.63 6.07
N ASP A 368 -5.12 15.58 4.75
CA ASP A 368 -6.20 15.57 3.75
C ASP A 368 -6.89 14.20 3.62
N ASN A 369 -6.80 13.35 4.63
CA ASN A 369 -7.24 11.98 4.55
C ASN A 369 -8.76 11.90 4.34
N PHE A 370 -9.17 11.38 3.18
CA PHE A 370 -10.56 11.15 2.79
C PHE A 370 -11.39 10.35 3.82
N HIS A 371 -10.72 9.43 4.57
CA HIS A 371 -11.38 8.67 5.63
C HIS A 371 -11.53 9.42 6.96
N SER A 372 -10.92 10.59 7.09
CA SER A 372 -10.87 11.39 8.31
C SER A 372 -11.49 12.78 8.14
N GLY A 373 -12.48 12.90 7.27
CA GLY A 373 -13.21 14.14 7.04
C GLY A 373 -12.70 14.98 5.86
N GLY A 374 -11.72 14.49 5.11
CA GLY A 374 -11.31 15.10 3.84
C GLY A 374 -12.33 14.84 2.74
N MET A 375 -12.25 15.62 1.68
CA MET A 375 -13.09 15.52 0.49
C MET A 375 -12.22 15.33 -0.76
N VAL A 376 -12.83 14.94 -1.88
CA VAL A 376 -12.14 14.69 -3.14
C VAL A 376 -12.93 15.23 -4.31
N ALA A 377 -12.22 15.85 -5.28
CA ALA A 377 -12.78 16.32 -6.55
C ALA A 377 -11.96 15.76 -7.71
N ALA A 378 -12.61 15.40 -8.82
CA ALA A 378 -11.94 14.86 -10.00
C ALA A 378 -11.23 15.97 -10.78
N ILE A 379 -10.05 15.65 -11.32
CA ILE A 379 -9.24 16.55 -12.15
C ILE A 379 -9.33 16.07 -13.60
N ASP A 380 -9.53 17.00 -14.52
CA ASP A 380 -9.36 16.78 -15.95
C ASP A 380 -7.88 16.67 -16.30
N LEU A 381 -7.48 15.57 -16.93
CA LEU A 381 -6.06 15.24 -17.18
C LEU A 381 -5.39 16.17 -18.18
N GLU A 382 -6.15 16.83 -19.05
CA GLU A 382 -5.60 17.74 -20.08
C GLU A 382 -5.41 19.15 -19.54
N THR A 383 -6.38 19.63 -18.74
CA THR A 383 -6.43 21.03 -18.31
C THR A 383 -5.98 21.27 -16.87
N GLY A 384 -5.89 20.22 -16.04
CA GLY A 384 -5.63 20.33 -14.60
C GLY A 384 -6.77 20.96 -13.79
N LYS A 385 -7.96 21.13 -14.38
CA LYS A 385 -9.12 21.72 -13.72
C LYS A 385 -9.94 20.71 -12.97
N LEU A 386 -10.49 21.10 -11.82
CA LEU A 386 -11.49 20.31 -11.12
C LEU A 386 -12.80 20.30 -11.92
N VAL A 387 -13.23 19.11 -12.35
CA VAL A 387 -14.43 18.95 -13.21
C VAL A 387 -15.69 18.58 -12.43
N THR A 388 -15.54 18.20 -11.15
CA THR A 388 -16.66 17.90 -10.26
C THR A 388 -16.65 18.82 -9.05
N ASP A 389 -17.79 18.91 -8.37
CA ASP A 389 -17.81 19.33 -6.97
C ASP A 389 -17.03 18.32 -6.14
N ALA A 390 -16.63 18.69 -4.91
CA ALA A 390 -15.98 17.73 -4.01
C ALA A 390 -17.03 16.87 -3.31
N ALA A 391 -16.65 15.61 -3.03
CA ALA A 391 -17.46 14.70 -2.23
C ALA A 391 -16.62 14.13 -1.08
N ASP A 392 -17.26 13.96 0.10
CA ASP A 392 -16.65 13.25 1.23
C ASP A 392 -17.01 11.74 1.23
N MET A 393 -16.51 11.01 2.22
CA MET A 393 -16.76 9.57 2.38
C MET A 393 -18.22 9.24 2.70
N GLN A 394 -19.00 10.19 3.21
CA GLN A 394 -20.43 10.10 3.50
C GLN A 394 -21.28 10.42 2.28
N GLY A 395 -20.65 10.91 1.19
CA GLY A 395 -21.31 11.33 -0.03
C GLY A 395 -22.00 12.70 0.11
N ASN A 396 -21.55 13.53 1.07
CA ASN A 396 -21.92 14.95 1.07
C ASN A 396 -21.16 15.64 -0.07
N VAL A 397 -21.81 16.61 -0.70
CA VAL A 397 -21.31 17.33 -1.88
C VAL A 397 -21.03 18.77 -1.50
N PHE A 398 -19.87 19.26 -1.93
CA PHE A 398 -19.37 20.60 -1.61
C PHE A 398 -19.00 21.32 -2.90
N SER A 399 -19.81 22.28 -3.32
CA SER A 399 -19.47 23.20 -4.43
C SER A 399 -18.48 24.28 -3.97
N ARG A 400 -18.44 24.54 -2.66
CA ARG A 400 -17.51 25.44 -1.98
C ARG A 400 -16.90 24.75 -0.78
N HIS A 401 -15.63 25.07 -0.51
CA HIS A 401 -14.93 24.57 0.68
C HIS A 401 -15.65 25.09 1.96
N PRO A 402 -15.98 24.22 2.94
CA PRO A 402 -16.84 24.59 4.07
C PRO A 402 -16.24 25.66 4.98
N VAL A 403 -14.92 25.75 5.06
CA VAL A 403 -14.24 26.75 5.93
C VAL A 403 -13.90 28.03 5.17
N THR A 404 -13.29 27.92 3.97
CA THR A 404 -12.81 29.09 3.22
C THR A 404 -13.85 29.70 2.30
N GLY A 405 -14.93 28.99 1.98
CA GLY A 405 -15.95 29.42 1.01
C GLY A 405 -15.46 29.47 -0.43
N LYS A 406 -14.21 29.06 -0.71
CA LYS A 406 -13.66 29.02 -2.08
C LYS A 406 -14.41 28.02 -2.94
N THR A 407 -14.64 28.38 -4.20
CA THR A 407 -15.31 27.51 -5.18
C THR A 407 -14.38 26.37 -5.56
N ILE A 408 -14.89 25.14 -5.61
CA ILE A 408 -14.12 23.93 -5.89
C ILE A 408 -14.12 23.61 -7.39
N LYS A 409 -15.29 23.30 -7.97
CA LYS A 409 -15.42 22.99 -9.41
C LYS A 409 -14.92 24.15 -10.24
N GLY A 410 -14.03 23.88 -11.21
CA GLY A 410 -13.39 24.90 -12.06
C GLY A 410 -12.09 25.46 -11.51
N PHE A 411 -11.70 25.13 -10.27
CA PHE A 411 -10.36 25.46 -9.75
C PHE A 411 -9.28 24.77 -10.59
N THR A 412 -8.25 25.50 -10.98
CA THR A 412 -7.12 24.95 -11.74
C THR A 412 -6.01 24.59 -10.75
N VAL A 413 -5.59 23.33 -10.74
CA VAL A 413 -4.51 22.87 -9.87
C VAL A 413 -3.17 23.38 -10.41
N PRO A 414 -2.41 24.17 -9.63
CA PRO A 414 -1.12 24.69 -10.09
C PRO A 414 -0.14 23.53 -10.35
N PHE A 415 0.76 23.68 -11.33
CA PHE A 415 1.78 22.68 -11.68
C PHE A 415 1.25 21.26 -11.95
N PHE A 416 -0.02 21.12 -12.39
CA PHE A 416 -0.60 19.81 -12.63
C PHE A 416 0.13 19.03 -13.74
N SER A 417 0.47 19.72 -14.85
CA SER A 417 1.21 19.09 -15.96
C SER A 417 2.55 18.54 -15.49
N GLU A 418 3.28 19.33 -14.70
CA GLU A 418 4.58 18.96 -14.14
C GLU A 418 4.45 17.80 -13.14
N ALA A 419 3.33 17.71 -12.42
CA ALA A 419 3.05 16.58 -11.54
C ALA A 419 2.83 15.27 -12.33
N VAL A 420 2.11 15.35 -13.44
CA VAL A 420 1.93 14.22 -14.37
C VAL A 420 3.27 13.80 -14.99
N ASP A 421 4.08 14.76 -15.44
CA ASP A 421 5.38 14.48 -16.04
C ASP A 421 6.36 13.89 -15.01
N MET A 422 6.30 14.32 -13.75
CA MET A 422 7.07 13.72 -12.66
C MET A 422 6.72 12.24 -12.47
N VAL A 423 5.45 11.86 -12.54
CA VAL A 423 5.04 10.44 -12.43
C VAL A 423 5.55 9.62 -13.61
N LYS A 424 5.46 10.16 -14.85
CA LYS A 424 5.98 9.49 -16.04
C LYS A 424 7.49 9.29 -15.94
N GLN A 425 8.24 10.34 -15.56
CA GLN A 425 9.69 10.26 -15.38
C GLN A 425 10.08 9.28 -14.27
N ALA A 426 9.34 9.26 -13.16
CA ALA A 426 9.57 8.29 -12.09
C ALA A 426 9.36 6.84 -12.55
N TYR A 427 8.40 6.60 -13.44
CA TYR A 427 8.22 5.30 -14.09
C TYR A 427 9.40 4.97 -15.02
N GLU A 428 9.79 5.87 -15.91
CA GLU A 428 10.91 5.66 -16.86
C GLU A 428 12.23 5.34 -16.15
N GLU A 429 12.48 5.94 -14.99
CA GLU A 429 13.70 5.72 -14.22
C GLU A 429 13.65 4.45 -13.35
N SER A 430 12.48 4.09 -12.80
CA SER A 430 12.33 2.99 -11.85
C SER A 430 11.75 1.72 -12.43
N HIS A 431 11.09 1.82 -13.59
CA HIS A 431 10.30 0.73 -14.20
C HIS A 431 9.28 0.13 -13.21
N ILE A 432 8.73 0.97 -12.33
CA ILE A 432 7.76 0.52 -11.33
C ILE A 432 6.46 0.13 -12.00
N GLU A 433 6.07 -1.13 -11.83
CA GLU A 433 4.86 -1.70 -12.43
C GLU A 433 3.70 -1.71 -11.46
N GLY A 434 2.50 -1.69 -12.00
CA GLY A 434 1.28 -1.96 -11.29
C GLY A 434 0.20 -0.91 -11.48
N TYR A 435 -0.88 -1.11 -10.75
CA TYR A 435 -1.97 -0.17 -10.58
C TYR A 435 -1.69 0.66 -9.33
N LEU A 436 -1.17 1.88 -9.53
CA LEU A 436 -0.56 2.70 -8.49
C LEU A 436 -1.29 4.02 -8.30
N GLY A 437 -1.33 4.50 -7.06
CA GLY A 437 -1.79 5.83 -6.70
C GLY A 437 -0.64 6.66 -6.13
N TRP A 438 -0.30 7.76 -6.81
CA TRP A 438 0.76 8.68 -6.43
C TRP A 438 0.13 9.86 -5.68
N ASP A 439 0.53 10.11 -4.45
CA ASP A 439 0.13 11.28 -3.70
C ASP A 439 1.20 12.34 -3.85
N ILE A 440 0.84 13.44 -4.51
CA ILE A 440 1.74 14.52 -4.90
C ILE A 440 1.23 15.82 -4.28
N ALA A 441 2.09 16.49 -3.53
CA ALA A 441 1.84 17.85 -3.08
C ALA A 441 2.45 18.86 -4.05
N ILE A 442 1.85 20.03 -4.13
CA ILE A 442 2.35 21.14 -4.93
C ILE A 442 2.91 22.20 -3.98
N THR A 443 4.15 22.59 -4.21
CA THR A 443 4.84 23.71 -3.55
C THR A 443 4.97 24.89 -4.48
N GLU A 444 5.46 26.04 -4.00
CA GLU A 444 5.80 27.19 -4.85
C GLU A 444 6.86 26.84 -5.92
N ASN A 445 7.65 25.79 -5.70
CA ASN A 445 8.70 25.33 -6.60
C ASN A 445 8.30 24.10 -7.44
N GLY A 446 6.99 23.80 -7.51
CA GLY A 446 6.43 22.70 -8.28
C GLY A 446 6.12 21.42 -7.45
N PRO A 447 5.89 20.28 -8.13
CA PRO A 447 5.42 19.06 -7.49
C PRO A 447 6.49 18.36 -6.66
N VAL A 448 6.04 17.76 -5.55
CA VAL A 448 6.85 16.89 -4.69
C VAL A 448 6.08 15.62 -4.34
N LEU A 449 6.75 14.47 -4.38
CA LEU A 449 6.15 13.18 -4.04
C LEU A 449 5.97 13.06 -2.52
N ILE A 450 4.78 12.65 -2.09
CA ILE A 450 4.46 12.35 -0.69
C ILE A 450 4.52 10.84 -0.42
N GLU A 451 3.79 10.06 -1.21
CA GLU A 451 3.83 8.60 -1.11
C GLU A 451 3.32 7.93 -2.40
N ILE A 452 3.60 6.64 -2.54
CA ILE A 452 3.07 5.80 -3.61
C ILE A 452 2.24 4.69 -2.97
N ASN A 453 0.98 4.59 -3.37
CA ASN A 453 0.01 3.63 -2.86
C ASN A 453 -0.20 2.49 -3.83
N LEU A 454 -0.09 1.27 -3.34
CA LEU A 454 -0.56 0.09 -4.08
C LEU A 454 -2.09 0.10 -4.14
N ARG A 455 -2.63 -0.16 -5.33
CA ARG A 455 -4.08 -0.35 -5.54
C ARG A 455 -4.87 0.85 -5.01
N PRO A 456 -4.87 1.97 -5.74
CA PRO A 456 -5.61 3.17 -5.34
C PRO A 456 -7.08 2.84 -5.06
N GLY A 457 -7.64 3.45 -4.03
CA GLY A 457 -8.96 3.12 -3.51
C GLY A 457 -10.07 3.49 -4.49
N ALA A 458 -10.87 2.52 -4.96
CA ALA A 458 -11.99 2.77 -5.87
C ALA A 458 -12.99 3.81 -5.35
N VAL A 459 -13.24 3.83 -4.04
CA VAL A 459 -14.19 4.78 -3.42
C VAL A 459 -13.74 6.22 -3.64
N LEU A 460 -12.47 6.52 -3.39
CA LEU A 460 -11.91 7.87 -3.59
C LEU A 460 -12.06 8.32 -5.05
N LEU A 461 -11.86 7.40 -6.00
CA LEU A 461 -11.96 7.72 -7.42
C LEU A 461 -13.40 7.94 -7.89
N SER A 462 -14.36 7.17 -7.37
CA SER A 462 -15.75 7.17 -7.81
C SER A 462 -16.60 8.25 -7.16
N MET A 463 -16.34 8.60 -5.91
CA MET A 463 -17.21 9.52 -5.14
C MET A 463 -17.47 10.87 -5.83
N PRO A 464 -16.49 11.54 -6.46
CA PRO A 464 -16.76 12.80 -7.16
C PRO A 464 -17.82 12.67 -8.25
N TYR A 465 -17.84 11.55 -8.97
CA TYR A 465 -18.78 11.30 -10.07
C TYR A 465 -20.15 10.86 -9.59
N ILE A 466 -20.20 10.13 -8.47
CA ILE A 466 -21.47 9.72 -7.85
C ILE A 466 -22.32 10.92 -7.45
N SER A 467 -21.68 12.00 -7.00
CA SER A 467 -22.39 13.24 -6.67
C SER A 467 -23.11 13.86 -7.87
N GLU A 468 -22.63 13.60 -9.07
CA GLU A 468 -23.25 14.05 -10.34
C GLU A 468 -24.16 12.97 -10.97
N LYS A 469 -24.42 11.85 -10.24
CA LYS A 469 -25.17 10.68 -10.70
C LYS A 469 -24.65 10.09 -12.01
N ILE A 470 -23.35 10.08 -12.17
CA ILE A 470 -22.64 9.42 -13.27
C ILE A 470 -21.61 8.42 -12.72
N GLY A 471 -21.28 7.43 -13.53
CA GLY A 471 -20.21 6.49 -13.23
C GLY A 471 -18.89 6.92 -13.85
N MET A 472 -17.81 6.24 -13.44
CA MET A 472 -16.49 6.45 -14.03
C MET A 472 -15.85 5.17 -14.56
N LYS A 473 -16.55 4.05 -14.56
CA LYS A 473 -16.00 2.76 -15.01
C LYS A 473 -15.50 2.82 -16.44
N LYS A 474 -16.21 3.53 -17.32
CA LYS A 474 -15.82 3.77 -18.72
C LYS A 474 -14.43 4.40 -18.86
N ILE A 475 -14.02 5.28 -17.92
CA ILE A 475 -12.68 5.86 -17.91
C ILE A 475 -11.62 4.79 -17.67
N MET A 476 -11.97 3.78 -16.85
CA MET A 476 -11.07 2.70 -16.45
C MET A 476 -11.21 1.43 -17.31
N GLU A 477 -12.20 1.36 -18.20
CA GLU A 477 -12.59 0.16 -18.95
C GLU A 477 -11.43 -0.40 -19.79
N LYS A 478 -10.62 0.46 -20.38
CA LYS A 478 -9.44 0.04 -21.18
C LYS A 478 -8.39 -0.75 -20.40
N TYR A 479 -8.46 -0.75 -19.07
CA TYR A 479 -7.53 -1.49 -18.21
C TYR A 479 -8.15 -2.78 -17.64
N LEU A 480 -9.47 -2.96 -17.70
CA LEU A 480 -10.21 -4.16 -17.28
C LEU A 480 -10.07 -5.37 -18.24
#